data_4037f77a78f16b354c093c5443cd1bb4
#
_entry.id   4037f77a78f16b354c093c5443cd1bb4
#
_cell.length_a   1.000
_cell.length_b   1.000
_cell.length_c   1.000
_cell.angle_alpha   90.00
_cell.angle_beta   90.00
_cell.angle_gamma   90.00
#
_symmetry.space_group_name_H-M   'P 1'
#
loop_
_entity.id
_entity.type
_entity.pdbx_description
1 polymer ?
#
loop_
_entity_poly.entity_id
_entity_poly.type
_entity_poly.pdbx_seq_one_letter_code
_entity_poly.pdbx_strand_id
1 'polypeptide(L)'
;KTLQVNSIAASMNGYIYRVQLNRVGNSCGLTSTVATLTTLALPTVTSSITLKQCDDNIDGISDFNLTEKNSFISTNYLNEMFTYFKTAAGATNNDAATKIADPTKYTSGIGSVWTRVENTNGCFSTSEIKLIVSATQIPASFQHNFVVCDDYVDTANDDTDGIATFNFSSVTADIQLLLPSPSTAYTIKYFPTQADALAETNEITNTTSYRNTIANQHPIYVRVDSNLDNACFGLGNYVTLTVEKLPVANPITDYKECDEISNDGIFTFNTATLQTDLLKGQTNVAVTYFDENNNPLPSPFPSNFSTKSQTIKARVTNTITNTNNGIPCYDETTIKFIVDVHPVANAVTIPAACDDANPSDTDGLNAFDTSTIESQLLNGQTGMVVRYFDANNTPLPSPLPNPFITATQNVRATVENPKNTTCIEETLLSFVVNPLPNINLNTDGSEDTLVCTNLPTFSVQLN
;
A
#
# COMPACT_ATOMS: atom_id res chain seq x y z
N LYS A 1 28.20 76.75 3.78
CA LYS A 1 27.50 76.98 2.50
C LYS A 1 27.64 75.72 1.68
N THR A 2 26.58 75.25 1.04
CA THR A 2 26.53 74.08 0.18
C THR A 2 26.53 74.56 -1.28
N LEU A 3 27.31 73.92 -2.15
CA LEU A 3 27.24 74.05 -3.58
C LEU A 3 26.23 73.01 -4.11
N GLN A 4 25.20 73.45 -4.79
CA GLN A 4 24.26 72.59 -5.50
C GLN A 4 24.66 72.57 -6.98
N VAL A 5 24.87 71.37 -7.55
CA VAL A 5 25.16 71.19 -8.99
C VAL A 5 23.89 70.56 -9.59
N ASN A 6 23.26 71.25 -10.50
CA ASN A 6 22.06 70.79 -11.20
C ASN A 6 22.43 70.26 -12.57
N SER A 7 21.61 69.33 -13.14
CA SER A 7 21.76 68.75 -14.47
C SER A 7 23.11 68.09 -14.72
N ILE A 8 23.49 67.13 -13.80
CA ILE A 8 24.73 66.41 -13.88
C ILE A 8 24.72 65.49 -15.11
N ALA A 9 25.69 65.67 -16.03
CA ALA A 9 25.86 64.78 -17.20
C ALA A 9 27.02 63.81 -16.95
N ALA A 10 27.01 62.65 -17.60
CA ALA A 10 28.10 61.65 -17.47
C ALA A 10 29.47 62.21 -17.84
N SER A 11 29.52 63.18 -18.76
CA SER A 11 30.75 63.91 -19.16
C SER A 11 31.37 64.75 -18.08
N MET A 12 30.65 65.03 -16.96
CA MET A 12 31.16 65.77 -15.79
C MET A 12 31.87 64.87 -14.80
N ASN A 13 32.02 63.57 -15.11
CA ASN A 13 32.76 62.63 -14.24
C ASN A 13 34.23 63.08 -14.11
N GLY A 14 34.70 63.15 -12.89
CA GLY A 14 36.07 63.61 -12.63
C GLY A 14 36.19 65.16 -12.48
N TYR A 15 35.08 65.92 -12.63
CA TYR A 15 35.18 67.37 -12.40
C TYR A 15 35.50 67.66 -10.93
N ILE A 16 36.44 68.62 -10.76
CA ILE A 16 36.95 69.01 -9.45
C ILE A 16 36.39 70.35 -9.07
N TYR A 17 35.78 70.43 -7.88
CA TYR A 17 35.22 71.63 -7.31
C TYR A 17 35.99 72.03 -6.07
N ARG A 18 36.21 73.36 -5.89
CA ARG A 18 36.80 73.95 -4.66
C ARG A 18 36.14 75.26 -4.32
N VAL A 19 36.16 75.62 -3.06
CA VAL A 19 35.72 76.95 -2.61
C VAL A 19 36.91 77.84 -2.48
N GLN A 20 36.82 79.02 -3.04
CA GLN A 20 37.80 80.06 -2.87
C GLN A 20 37.13 81.25 -2.11
N LEU A 21 37.73 81.65 -0.99
CA LEU A 21 37.26 82.74 -0.22
C LEU A 21 38.24 83.91 -0.36
N ASN A 22 37.76 85.02 -0.93
CA ASN A 22 38.54 86.29 -1.07
C ASN A 22 37.97 87.36 -0.15
N ARG A 23 38.83 88.13 0.44
CA ARG A 23 38.41 89.31 1.21
C ARG A 23 38.65 90.59 0.42
N VAL A 24 37.61 91.44 0.31
CA VAL A 24 37.75 92.68 -0.43
C VAL A 24 38.81 93.53 0.24
N GLY A 25 39.78 94.02 -0.56
CA GLY A 25 40.89 94.91 -0.09
C GLY A 25 42.09 94.12 0.50
N ASN A 26 42.14 92.78 0.36
CA ASN A 26 43.27 91.94 0.74
C ASN A 26 43.56 90.89 -0.29
N SER A 27 44.82 90.68 -0.72
CA SER A 27 45.25 89.69 -1.69
C SER A 27 45.36 88.25 -1.16
N CYS A 28 45.12 88.11 0.17
CA CYS A 28 45.12 86.80 0.81
C CYS A 28 43.79 86.09 0.63
N GLY A 29 43.74 84.99 -0.02
CA GLY A 29 42.57 84.09 -0.19
C GLY A 29 42.77 82.79 0.52
N LEU A 30 41.68 82.15 0.98
CA LEU A 30 41.70 80.74 1.42
C LEU A 30 41.04 79.87 0.36
N THR A 31 41.72 78.80 0.04
CA THR A 31 41.20 77.79 -0.92
C THR A 31 40.96 76.47 -0.15
N SER A 32 39.78 75.91 -0.29
CA SER A 32 39.44 74.61 0.30
C SER A 32 40.22 73.45 -0.37
N THR A 33 40.24 72.32 0.27
CA THR A 33 40.53 71.05 -0.42
C THR A 33 39.54 70.84 -1.55
N VAL A 34 39.92 70.01 -2.52
CA VAL A 34 39.10 69.68 -3.71
C VAL A 34 38.05 68.62 -3.36
N ALA A 35 36.91 68.72 -3.97
CA ALA A 35 35.87 67.66 -4.05
C ALA A 35 35.75 67.21 -5.47
N THR A 36 35.85 65.90 -5.73
CA THR A 36 35.72 65.31 -7.07
C THR A 36 34.27 64.87 -7.26
N LEU A 37 33.64 65.21 -8.39
CA LEU A 37 32.35 64.69 -8.78
C LEU A 37 32.53 63.33 -9.46
N THR A 38 31.94 62.30 -8.89
CA THR A 38 31.86 60.97 -9.52
C THR A 38 30.43 60.77 -10.05
N THR A 39 30.32 60.48 -11.34
CA THR A 39 29.01 60.12 -11.94
C THR A 39 28.95 58.62 -12.13
N LEU A 40 27.81 58.01 -11.81
CA LEU A 40 27.55 56.59 -11.96
C LEU A 40 26.49 56.36 -13.01
N ALA A 41 26.67 55.27 -13.83
CA ALA A 41 25.73 54.92 -14.88
C ALA A 41 24.41 54.44 -14.29
N LEU A 42 23.32 54.80 -14.91
CA LEU A 42 21.98 54.27 -14.62
C LEU A 42 21.83 52.89 -15.24
N PRO A 43 20.99 51.99 -14.64
CA PRO A 43 20.56 50.77 -15.32
C PRO A 43 19.92 51.09 -16.70
N THR A 44 20.29 50.28 -17.69
CA THR A 44 19.68 50.37 -19.04
C THR A 44 18.47 49.48 -19.08
N VAL A 45 17.28 50.08 -19.23
CA VAL A 45 16.01 49.34 -19.19
C VAL A 45 15.16 49.62 -20.41
N THR A 46 14.34 48.65 -20.82
CA THR A 46 13.25 48.86 -21.77
C THR A 46 12.18 49.71 -21.07
N SER A 47 11.75 50.81 -21.67
CA SER A 47 10.85 51.79 -21.05
C SER A 47 9.44 51.28 -20.79
N SER A 48 8.96 50.35 -21.60
CA SER A 48 7.65 49.69 -21.44
C SER A 48 7.67 48.30 -22.06
N ILE A 49 7.09 47.35 -21.35
CA ILE A 49 6.87 45.96 -21.80
C ILE A 49 5.42 45.56 -21.55
N THR A 50 5.02 44.45 -22.17
CA THR A 50 3.67 43.87 -21.94
C THR A 50 3.81 42.52 -21.28
N LEU A 51 2.99 42.30 -20.24
CA LEU A 51 2.78 41.00 -19.59
C LEU A 51 1.34 40.58 -19.88
N LYS A 52 1.18 39.50 -20.62
CA LYS A 52 -0.11 38.93 -20.99
C LYS A 52 -0.35 37.66 -20.18
N GLN A 53 -1.44 37.60 -19.42
CA GLN A 53 -1.84 36.46 -18.62
C GLN A 53 -3.19 35.94 -19.11
N CYS A 54 -3.43 34.63 -19.02
CA CYS A 54 -4.72 34.05 -19.32
C CYS A 54 -5.72 34.33 -18.17
N ASP A 55 -6.97 34.58 -18.58
CA ASP A 55 -8.11 34.55 -17.68
C ASP A 55 -8.55 33.12 -17.48
N ASP A 56 -8.62 32.67 -16.25
CA ASP A 56 -8.91 31.30 -15.87
C ASP A 56 -10.39 31.05 -15.56
N ASN A 57 -11.15 32.12 -15.26
CA ASN A 57 -12.54 32.03 -14.82
C ASN A 57 -13.49 33.03 -15.54
N ILE A 58 -12.97 33.78 -16.51
CA ILE A 58 -13.71 34.76 -17.36
C ILE A 58 -14.22 35.96 -16.55
N ASP A 59 -13.54 36.35 -15.46
CA ASP A 59 -13.89 37.53 -14.66
C ASP A 59 -13.10 38.79 -15.05
N GLY A 60 -12.16 38.68 -15.99
CA GLY A 60 -11.30 39.76 -16.45
C GLY A 60 -10.16 40.10 -15.48
N ILE A 61 -9.90 39.25 -14.50
CA ILE A 61 -8.84 39.39 -13.50
C ILE A 61 -7.94 38.15 -13.56
N SER A 62 -6.66 38.31 -13.29
CA SER A 62 -5.72 37.19 -13.19
C SER A 62 -4.60 37.51 -12.21
N ASP A 63 -3.89 36.47 -11.77
CA ASP A 63 -2.67 36.60 -10.96
C ASP A 63 -1.46 36.68 -11.90
N PHE A 64 -0.69 37.74 -11.77
CA PHE A 64 0.50 38.02 -12.57
C PHE A 64 1.76 37.75 -11.77
N ASN A 65 2.71 37.02 -12.35
CA ASN A 65 4.07 36.98 -11.86
C ASN A 65 4.89 38.05 -12.58
N LEU A 66 5.03 39.23 -11.94
CA LEU A 66 5.71 40.37 -12.54
C LEU A 66 7.20 40.12 -12.76
N THR A 67 7.80 39.17 -12.02
CA THR A 67 9.24 38.90 -12.05
C THR A 67 9.67 38.16 -13.31
N GLU A 68 8.77 37.50 -14.03
CA GLU A 68 9.08 36.81 -15.30
C GLU A 68 9.56 37.74 -16.41
N LYS A 69 9.25 39.04 -16.29
CA LYS A 69 9.64 40.05 -17.26
C LYS A 69 10.97 40.73 -16.95
N ASN A 70 11.66 40.37 -15.87
CA ASN A 70 12.93 41.01 -15.50
C ASN A 70 13.99 40.96 -16.60
N SER A 71 14.13 39.82 -17.29
CA SER A 71 15.07 39.63 -18.40
C SER A 71 14.72 40.44 -19.64
N PHE A 72 13.43 40.78 -19.85
CA PHE A 72 12.97 41.62 -20.93
C PHE A 72 13.12 43.11 -20.61
N ILE A 73 13.12 43.46 -19.33
CA ILE A 73 13.29 44.84 -18.85
C ILE A 73 14.75 45.21 -18.86
N SER A 74 15.65 44.39 -18.37
CA SER A 74 17.08 44.64 -18.34
C SER A 74 17.89 43.40 -18.72
N THR A 75 18.87 43.59 -19.59
CA THR A 75 19.81 42.50 -19.95
C THR A 75 20.76 42.13 -18.82
N ASN A 76 20.90 43.03 -17.81
CA ASN A 76 21.72 42.81 -16.62
C ASN A 76 20.90 42.39 -15.37
N TYR A 77 19.71 41.91 -15.58
CA TYR A 77 18.70 41.64 -14.53
C TYR A 77 19.20 40.77 -13.35
N LEU A 78 20.18 39.89 -13.58
CA LEU A 78 20.76 39.04 -12.53
C LEU A 78 21.60 39.81 -11.50
N ASN A 79 22.10 41.02 -11.86
CA ASN A 79 22.94 41.86 -11.01
C ASN A 79 22.22 43.14 -10.54
N GLU A 80 20.91 43.23 -10.76
CA GLU A 80 20.09 44.38 -10.45
C GLU A 80 18.94 44.00 -9.53
N MET A 81 18.51 44.93 -8.70
CA MET A 81 17.39 44.77 -7.77
C MET A 81 16.13 45.31 -8.40
N PHE A 82 15.08 44.50 -8.48
CA PHE A 82 13.76 44.88 -9.02
C PHE A 82 12.78 45.09 -7.87
N THR A 83 12.09 46.21 -7.88
CA THR A 83 11.03 46.54 -6.94
C THR A 83 9.83 47.07 -7.73
N TYR A 84 8.62 46.60 -7.41
CA TYR A 84 7.42 46.88 -8.20
C TYR A 84 6.47 47.80 -7.45
N PHE A 85 5.78 48.68 -8.19
CA PHE A 85 4.91 49.72 -7.68
C PHE A 85 3.62 49.84 -8.52
N LYS A 86 2.54 50.23 -7.85
CA LYS A 86 1.24 50.43 -8.51
C LYS A 86 1.21 51.70 -9.36
N THR A 87 2.18 52.62 -9.23
CA THR A 87 2.23 53.93 -9.92
C THR A 87 3.64 54.29 -10.37
N ALA A 88 3.76 55.06 -11.45
CA ALA A 88 5.04 55.60 -11.95
C ALA A 88 5.74 56.48 -10.88
N ALA A 89 4.97 57.31 -10.22
CA ALA A 89 5.50 58.18 -9.13
C ALA A 89 6.04 57.34 -7.97
N GLY A 90 5.36 56.26 -7.61
CA GLY A 90 5.80 55.33 -6.58
C GLY A 90 7.13 54.67 -6.91
N ALA A 91 7.32 54.23 -8.15
CA ALA A 91 8.58 53.66 -8.61
C ALA A 91 9.73 54.67 -8.61
N THR A 92 9.47 55.92 -9.01
CA THR A 92 10.45 57.00 -9.00
C THR A 92 10.85 57.40 -7.58
N ASN A 93 9.89 57.51 -6.67
CA ASN A 93 10.10 58.00 -5.31
C ASN A 93 10.39 56.91 -4.28
N ASN A 94 10.38 55.64 -4.71
CA ASN A 94 10.46 54.45 -3.85
C ASN A 94 9.41 54.48 -2.72
N ASP A 95 8.16 54.79 -3.07
CA ASP A 95 7.07 55.01 -2.13
C ASP A 95 6.52 53.70 -1.60
N ALA A 96 6.71 53.44 -0.32
CA ALA A 96 6.26 52.24 0.37
C ALA A 96 4.73 52.01 0.29
N ALA A 97 3.91 53.09 0.18
CA ALA A 97 2.46 52.96 0.14
C ALA A 97 1.94 52.39 -1.17
N THR A 98 2.70 52.53 -2.25
CA THR A 98 2.37 52.01 -3.60
C THR A 98 3.17 50.78 -3.98
N LYS A 99 4.10 50.31 -3.11
CA LYS A 99 4.91 49.11 -3.35
C LYS A 99 4.03 47.89 -3.38
N ILE A 100 4.31 47.00 -4.34
CA ILE A 100 3.69 45.67 -4.45
C ILE A 100 4.47 44.70 -3.55
N ALA A 101 3.78 44.14 -2.55
CA ALA A 101 4.40 43.29 -1.54
C ALA A 101 4.82 41.91 -2.09
N ASP A 102 3.96 41.31 -2.90
CA ASP A 102 4.24 40.04 -3.58
C ASP A 102 4.17 40.24 -5.09
N PRO A 103 5.32 40.40 -5.77
CA PRO A 103 5.36 40.55 -7.20
C PRO A 103 5.23 39.22 -7.95
N THR A 104 5.31 38.06 -7.27
CA THR A 104 5.13 36.76 -7.88
C THR A 104 3.68 36.36 -8.02
N LYS A 105 2.80 37.05 -7.25
CA LYS A 105 1.35 36.85 -7.25
C LYS A 105 0.61 38.17 -7.12
N TYR A 106 0.58 38.97 -8.19
CA TYR A 106 -0.12 40.23 -8.21
C TYR A 106 -1.47 40.12 -8.91
N THR A 107 -2.56 40.09 -8.16
CA THR A 107 -3.93 40.01 -8.70
C THR A 107 -4.35 41.33 -9.32
N SER A 108 -4.68 41.35 -10.61
CA SER A 108 -5.11 42.56 -11.32
C SER A 108 -5.93 42.25 -12.56
N GLY A 109 -6.75 43.18 -13.03
CA GLY A 109 -7.27 43.23 -14.38
C GLY A 109 -6.30 43.91 -15.34
N ILE A 110 -6.81 44.30 -16.51
CA ILE A 110 -6.05 45.10 -17.51
C ILE A 110 -5.62 46.43 -16.88
N GLY A 111 -4.34 46.77 -16.99
CA GLY A 111 -3.78 47.99 -16.38
C GLY A 111 -2.28 48.13 -16.58
N SER A 112 -1.63 48.86 -15.66
CA SER A 112 -0.17 49.02 -15.69
C SER A 112 0.38 48.98 -14.28
N VAL A 113 1.57 48.43 -14.09
CA VAL A 113 2.43 48.53 -12.92
C VAL A 113 3.81 49.02 -13.37
N TRP A 114 4.60 49.54 -12.42
CA TRP A 114 5.92 50.07 -12.71
C TRP A 114 6.97 49.35 -11.89
N THR A 115 8.11 49.04 -12.51
CA THR A 115 9.26 48.54 -11.79
C THR A 115 10.34 49.58 -11.66
N ARG A 116 11.00 49.62 -10.51
CA ARG A 116 12.26 50.31 -10.24
C ARG A 116 13.37 49.27 -10.29
N VAL A 117 14.29 49.49 -11.21
CA VAL A 117 15.48 48.66 -11.39
C VAL A 117 16.68 49.41 -10.83
N GLU A 118 17.34 48.88 -9.83
CA GLU A 118 18.42 49.52 -9.10
C GLU A 118 19.71 48.71 -9.19
N ASN A 119 20.82 49.34 -9.53
CA ASN A 119 22.13 48.68 -9.58
C ASN A 119 22.81 48.71 -8.19
N THR A 120 23.95 48.04 -8.06
CA THR A 120 24.74 47.95 -6.82
C THR A 120 25.24 49.29 -6.29
N ASN A 121 25.25 50.34 -7.09
CA ASN A 121 25.65 51.69 -6.70
C ASN A 121 24.48 52.55 -6.22
N GLY A 122 23.24 51.99 -6.18
CA GLY A 122 22.04 52.75 -5.78
C GLY A 122 21.45 53.63 -6.90
N CYS A 123 21.97 53.58 -8.12
CA CYS A 123 21.37 54.26 -9.27
C CYS A 123 20.23 53.46 -9.83
N PHE A 124 19.13 54.09 -10.22
CA PHE A 124 17.94 53.42 -10.70
C PHE A 124 17.37 53.96 -11.99
N SER A 125 16.64 53.09 -12.71
CA SER A 125 15.74 53.45 -13.82
C SER A 125 14.38 52.80 -13.56
N THR A 126 13.35 53.28 -14.26
CA THR A 126 11.98 52.77 -14.14
C THR A 126 11.48 52.22 -15.50
N SER A 127 10.66 51.17 -15.46
CA SER A 127 10.00 50.60 -16.62
C SER A 127 8.52 50.37 -16.31
N GLU A 128 7.67 50.57 -17.30
CA GLU A 128 6.25 50.21 -17.24
C GLU A 128 6.04 48.75 -17.65
N ILE A 129 5.18 48.03 -16.90
CA ILE A 129 4.67 46.72 -17.30
C ILE A 129 3.17 46.90 -17.54
N LYS A 130 2.77 46.77 -18.79
CA LYS A 130 1.35 46.76 -19.21
C LYS A 130 0.78 45.38 -18.99
N LEU A 131 -0.26 45.26 -18.18
CA LEU A 131 -0.96 44.03 -17.86
C LEU A 131 -2.13 43.84 -18.79
N ILE A 132 -2.20 42.67 -19.45
CA ILE A 132 -3.29 42.26 -20.31
C ILE A 132 -3.83 40.91 -19.83
N VAL A 133 -5.12 40.86 -19.58
CA VAL A 133 -5.86 39.61 -19.30
C VAL A 133 -6.54 39.17 -20.60
N SER A 134 -6.38 37.91 -20.99
CA SER A 134 -6.95 37.36 -22.23
C SER A 134 -7.54 35.97 -21.99
N ALA A 135 -8.67 35.69 -22.66
CA ALA A 135 -9.28 34.37 -22.61
C ALA A 135 -8.34 33.29 -23.18
N THR A 136 -8.37 32.10 -22.55
CA THR A 136 -7.68 30.94 -23.09
C THR A 136 -8.17 30.57 -24.49
N GLN A 137 -7.25 30.16 -25.37
CA GLN A 137 -7.57 29.73 -26.73
C GLN A 137 -7.76 28.19 -26.80
N ILE A 138 -7.46 27.45 -25.73
CA ILE A 138 -7.72 26.01 -25.68
C ILE A 138 -9.18 25.79 -25.28
N PRO A 139 -9.95 24.99 -26.06
CA PRO A 139 -11.35 24.78 -25.79
C PRO A 139 -11.58 24.10 -24.43
N ALA A 140 -12.59 24.48 -23.68
CA ALA A 140 -12.97 23.84 -22.41
C ALA A 140 -13.36 22.36 -22.57
N SER A 141 -13.75 21.95 -23.79
CA SER A 141 -14.05 20.56 -24.14
C SER A 141 -12.79 19.67 -24.26
N PHE A 142 -11.60 20.25 -24.32
CA PHE A 142 -10.35 19.52 -24.29
C PHE A 142 -10.09 19.02 -22.86
N GLN A 143 -10.41 17.77 -22.61
CA GLN A 143 -10.27 17.14 -21.28
C GLN A 143 -9.70 15.75 -21.44
N HIS A 144 -8.70 15.44 -20.63
CA HIS A 144 -8.08 14.12 -20.55
C HIS A 144 -8.19 13.59 -19.12
N ASN A 145 -8.76 12.41 -18.97
CA ASN A 145 -8.80 11.71 -17.68
C ASN A 145 -7.90 10.48 -17.75
N PHE A 146 -6.94 10.40 -16.83
CA PHE A 146 -6.07 9.26 -16.66
C PHE A 146 -6.46 8.52 -15.39
N VAL A 147 -6.78 7.24 -15.52
CA VAL A 147 -7.20 6.39 -14.42
C VAL A 147 -6.19 5.26 -14.24
N VAL A 148 -5.64 5.13 -13.05
CA VAL A 148 -4.74 4.05 -12.66
C VAL A 148 -5.18 3.46 -11.32
N CYS A 149 -4.80 2.22 -11.06
CA CYS A 149 -5.01 1.62 -9.74
C CYS A 149 -4.09 2.26 -8.70
N ASP A 150 -4.56 2.32 -7.46
CA ASP A 150 -3.71 2.60 -6.32
C ASP A 150 -2.50 1.67 -6.30
N ASP A 151 -1.34 2.12 -5.85
CA ASP A 151 -0.10 1.35 -5.97
C ASP A 151 0.74 1.34 -4.68
N TYR A 152 1.64 0.39 -4.60
CA TYR A 152 2.55 0.14 -3.48
C TYR A 152 3.99 0.57 -3.81
N VAL A 153 4.18 1.75 -4.41
CA VAL A 153 5.49 2.14 -4.98
C VAL A 153 6.47 2.68 -3.96
N ASP A 154 6.03 3.29 -2.89
CA ASP A 154 6.94 3.81 -1.86
C ASP A 154 6.64 3.25 -0.46
N THR A 155 7.66 3.31 0.42
CA THR A 155 7.59 2.71 1.78
C THR A 155 6.73 3.49 2.77
N ALA A 156 6.30 4.69 2.42
CA ALA A 156 5.47 5.53 3.27
C ALA A 156 4.00 5.42 2.92
N ASN A 157 3.69 4.68 1.84
CA ASN A 157 2.39 4.61 1.28
C ASN A 157 1.88 3.15 1.25
N ASP A 158 0.60 3.01 1.27
CA ASP A 158 -0.09 1.75 1.08
C ASP A 158 -0.99 1.84 -0.17
N ASP A 159 -1.53 0.72 -0.59
CA ASP A 159 -2.43 0.62 -1.74
C ASP A 159 -3.85 1.18 -1.47
N THR A 160 -3.99 2.04 -0.47
CA THR A 160 -5.25 2.67 -0.06
C THR A 160 -5.16 4.18 0.17
N ASP A 161 -3.99 4.79 -0.08
CA ASP A 161 -3.74 6.22 0.18
C ASP A 161 -4.20 7.15 -0.96
N GLY A 162 -4.57 6.60 -2.11
CA GLY A 162 -5.01 7.34 -3.28
C GLY A 162 -3.86 8.00 -4.05
N ILE A 163 -2.63 7.49 -3.91
CA ILE A 163 -1.43 7.99 -4.59
C ILE A 163 -0.89 6.94 -5.55
N ALA A 164 -0.75 7.29 -6.82
CA ALA A 164 -0.27 6.38 -7.86
C ALA A 164 0.61 7.10 -8.89
N THR A 165 1.26 6.33 -9.76
CA THR A 165 2.15 6.85 -10.79
C THR A 165 1.43 6.93 -12.14
N PHE A 166 1.45 8.12 -12.75
CA PHE A 166 0.77 8.43 -14.01
C PHE A 166 1.74 8.70 -15.15
N ASN A 167 1.33 8.31 -16.34
CA ASN A 167 1.92 8.75 -17.61
C ASN A 167 0.85 9.50 -18.41
N PHE A 168 0.97 10.82 -18.50
CA PHE A 168 0.10 11.68 -19.30
C PHE A 168 0.85 12.46 -20.39
N SER A 169 2.02 11.98 -20.78
CA SER A 169 2.87 12.64 -21.80
C SER A 169 2.21 12.78 -23.17
N SER A 170 1.22 11.96 -23.51
CA SER A 170 0.47 12.04 -24.76
C SER A 170 -0.28 13.37 -24.92
N VAL A 171 -0.68 14.00 -23.81
CA VAL A 171 -1.42 15.27 -23.83
C VAL A 171 -0.67 16.38 -24.54
N THR A 172 0.66 16.39 -24.48
CA THR A 172 1.50 17.37 -25.17
C THR A 172 1.27 17.33 -26.68
N ALA A 173 1.23 16.14 -27.27
CA ALA A 173 0.98 15.99 -28.71
C ALA A 173 -0.45 16.42 -29.07
N ASP A 174 -1.43 16.10 -28.23
CA ASP A 174 -2.82 16.47 -28.48
C ASP A 174 -3.03 17.99 -28.40
N ILE A 175 -2.38 18.68 -27.47
CA ILE A 175 -2.39 20.15 -27.40
C ILE A 175 -1.72 20.76 -28.63
N GLN A 176 -0.59 20.20 -29.07
CA GLN A 176 0.11 20.70 -30.25
C GLN A 176 -0.76 20.73 -31.54
N LEU A 177 -1.74 19.82 -31.65
CA LEU A 177 -2.70 19.80 -32.74
C LEU A 177 -3.69 20.96 -32.69
N LEU A 178 -3.90 21.56 -31.51
CA LEU A 178 -4.81 22.70 -31.34
C LEU A 178 -4.11 24.05 -31.57
N LEU A 179 -2.77 24.08 -31.59
CA LEU A 179 -1.99 25.31 -31.68
C LEU A 179 -1.88 25.80 -33.11
N PRO A 180 -1.80 27.13 -33.32
CA PRO A 180 -1.48 27.69 -34.63
C PRO A 180 -0.13 27.21 -35.16
N SER A 181 -0.01 27.07 -36.48
CA SER A 181 1.25 26.66 -37.11
C SER A 181 2.26 27.83 -37.18
N PRO A 182 3.53 27.60 -36.83
CA PRO A 182 4.10 26.33 -36.35
C PRO A 182 3.85 26.13 -34.84
N SER A 183 3.39 24.94 -34.46
CA SER A 183 3.17 24.61 -33.01
C SER A 183 4.44 24.71 -32.16
N THR A 184 5.62 24.63 -32.79
CA THR A 184 6.92 24.85 -32.16
C THR A 184 7.17 26.29 -31.69
N ALA A 185 6.30 27.24 -32.09
CA ALA A 185 6.33 28.60 -31.55
C ALA A 185 5.74 28.74 -30.15
N TYR A 186 5.30 27.62 -29.56
CA TYR A 186 4.68 27.60 -28.25
C TYR A 186 5.38 26.59 -27.31
N THR A 187 5.43 26.93 -26.02
CA THR A 187 5.88 26.04 -24.97
C THR A 187 4.69 25.57 -24.14
N ILE A 188 4.60 24.26 -23.88
CA ILE A 188 3.54 23.63 -23.10
C ILE A 188 4.15 23.18 -21.78
N LYS A 189 3.59 23.65 -20.67
CA LYS A 189 4.03 23.34 -19.30
C LYS A 189 2.89 22.77 -18.48
N TYR A 190 3.20 21.95 -17.49
CA TYR A 190 2.25 21.29 -16.61
C TYR A 190 2.52 21.68 -15.17
N PHE A 191 1.47 21.89 -14.38
CA PHE A 191 1.57 22.35 -13.00
C PHE A 191 0.58 21.62 -12.08
N PRO A 192 0.96 21.38 -10.80
CA PRO A 192 0.08 20.68 -9.85
C PRO A 192 -1.09 21.54 -9.38
N THR A 193 -0.97 22.89 -9.45
CA THR A 193 -2.03 23.79 -9.02
C THR A 193 -2.19 24.95 -10.02
N GLN A 194 -3.34 25.60 -9.96
CA GLN A 194 -3.61 26.82 -10.74
C GLN A 194 -2.66 27.95 -10.36
N ALA A 195 -2.40 28.11 -9.07
CA ALA A 195 -1.49 29.15 -8.59
C ALA A 195 -0.07 28.96 -9.14
N ASP A 196 0.41 27.70 -9.20
CA ASP A 196 1.71 27.37 -9.78
C ASP A 196 1.73 27.68 -11.29
N ALA A 197 0.66 27.37 -12.00
CA ALA A 197 0.54 27.64 -13.43
C ALA A 197 0.51 29.16 -13.75
N LEU A 198 -0.14 29.94 -12.90
CA LEU A 198 -0.16 31.42 -13.03
C LEU A 198 1.20 32.03 -12.70
N ALA A 199 1.87 31.53 -11.66
CA ALA A 199 3.19 32.01 -11.22
C ALA A 199 4.36 31.40 -12.00
N GLU A 200 4.14 30.42 -12.87
CA GLU A 200 5.16 29.61 -13.55
C GLU A 200 6.18 28.98 -12.59
N THR A 201 5.72 28.48 -11.47
CA THR A 201 6.53 27.82 -10.44
C THR A 201 6.12 26.35 -10.27
N ASN A 202 7.01 25.52 -9.74
CA ASN A 202 6.73 24.10 -9.46
C ASN A 202 6.29 23.30 -10.70
N GLU A 203 6.87 23.56 -11.87
CA GLU A 203 6.57 22.85 -13.12
C GLU A 203 6.77 21.33 -12.98
N ILE A 204 5.81 20.56 -13.48
CA ILE A 204 5.91 19.10 -13.62
C ILE A 204 6.72 18.80 -14.89
N THR A 205 8.00 18.51 -14.73
CA THR A 205 8.92 18.24 -15.85
C THR A 205 8.88 16.79 -16.34
N ASN A 206 8.45 15.84 -15.48
CA ASN A 206 8.35 14.43 -15.82
C ASN A 206 6.88 14.00 -15.95
N THR A 207 6.33 14.11 -17.15
CA THR A 207 4.96 13.70 -17.46
C THR A 207 4.81 12.21 -17.77
N THR A 208 5.91 11.47 -17.91
CA THR A 208 5.90 10.02 -18.17
C THR A 208 5.85 9.18 -16.90
N SER A 209 6.22 9.78 -15.75
CA SER A 209 6.22 9.11 -14.46
C SER A 209 6.01 10.15 -13.35
N TYR A 210 4.78 10.61 -13.21
CA TYR A 210 4.39 11.59 -12.20
C TYR A 210 3.55 10.95 -11.11
N ARG A 211 3.94 11.11 -9.84
CA ARG A 211 3.10 10.74 -8.71
C ARG A 211 2.19 11.90 -8.33
N ASN A 212 0.87 11.63 -8.23
CA ASN A 212 -0.06 12.65 -7.78
C ASN A 212 0.26 13.07 -6.33
N THR A 213 0.04 14.35 -6.03
CA THR A 213 0.25 14.93 -4.68
C THR A 213 -1.05 15.22 -3.96
N ILE A 214 -2.17 15.05 -4.65
CA ILE A 214 -3.52 15.13 -4.10
C ILE A 214 -4.15 13.75 -4.25
N ALA A 215 -4.57 13.16 -3.14
CA ALA A 215 -5.11 11.81 -3.09
C ALA A 215 -6.41 11.65 -3.91
N ASN A 216 -6.59 10.47 -4.49
CA ASN A 216 -7.75 10.01 -5.27
C ASN A 216 -7.96 10.75 -6.59
N GLN A 217 -8.01 12.07 -6.61
CA GLN A 217 -8.21 12.85 -7.83
C GLN A 217 -7.37 14.12 -7.81
N HIS A 218 -6.50 14.28 -8.81
CA HIS A 218 -5.60 15.41 -8.92
C HIS A 218 -5.77 16.10 -10.29
N PRO A 219 -6.35 17.33 -10.34
CA PRO A 219 -6.38 18.13 -11.56
C PRO A 219 -4.99 18.69 -11.85
N ILE A 220 -4.50 18.51 -13.07
CA ILE A 220 -3.25 19.08 -13.56
C ILE A 220 -3.56 20.27 -14.46
N TYR A 221 -2.95 21.39 -14.15
CA TYR A 221 -3.08 22.62 -14.93
C TYR A 221 -2.05 22.64 -16.05
N VAL A 222 -2.52 22.96 -17.24
CA VAL A 222 -1.68 23.11 -18.41
C VAL A 222 -1.62 24.60 -18.76
N ARG A 223 -0.41 25.10 -18.97
CA ARG A 223 -0.14 26.43 -19.46
C ARG A 223 0.56 26.33 -20.81
N VAL A 224 0.13 27.16 -21.76
CA VAL A 224 0.73 27.26 -23.08
C VAL A 224 1.12 28.72 -23.30
N ASP A 225 2.41 28.95 -23.53
CA ASP A 225 2.97 30.29 -23.74
C ASP A 225 3.60 30.43 -25.13
N SER A 226 3.54 31.64 -25.64
CA SER A 226 4.25 32.03 -26.88
C SER A 226 5.77 32.13 -26.62
N ASN A 227 6.57 31.48 -27.44
CA ASN A 227 8.05 31.54 -27.32
C ASN A 227 8.61 32.92 -27.68
N LEU A 228 7.79 33.78 -28.34
CA LEU A 228 8.24 35.09 -28.77
C LEU A 228 8.34 36.07 -27.58
N ASP A 229 7.35 36.08 -26.71
CA ASP A 229 7.18 37.12 -25.70
C ASP A 229 6.70 36.57 -24.34
N ASN A 230 6.67 35.23 -24.16
CA ASN A 230 6.12 34.56 -23.00
C ASN A 230 4.68 35.00 -22.68
N ALA A 231 3.88 35.29 -23.69
CA ALA A 231 2.48 35.63 -23.53
C ALA A 231 1.63 34.38 -23.41
N CYS A 232 0.77 34.32 -22.40
CA CYS A 232 -0.13 33.20 -22.19
C CYS A 232 -1.11 33.06 -23.39
N PHE A 233 -1.11 31.87 -24.01
CA PHE A 233 -2.02 31.45 -25.06
C PHE A 233 -3.18 30.61 -24.50
N GLY A 234 -2.90 29.77 -23.52
CA GLY A 234 -3.90 28.90 -22.91
C GLY A 234 -3.54 28.49 -21.48
N LEU A 235 -4.55 28.47 -20.62
CA LEU A 235 -4.44 28.02 -19.23
C LEU A 235 -5.72 27.30 -18.85
N GLY A 236 -5.60 26.14 -18.19
CA GLY A 236 -6.74 25.42 -17.65
C GLY A 236 -6.37 24.05 -17.08
N ASN A 237 -7.28 23.47 -16.32
CA ASN A 237 -7.17 22.11 -15.79
C ASN A 237 -7.63 21.09 -16.84
N TYR A 238 -6.84 20.87 -17.87
CA TYR A 238 -7.19 20.01 -19.00
C TYR A 238 -6.88 18.52 -18.76
N VAL A 239 -6.21 18.20 -17.66
CA VAL A 239 -5.84 16.83 -17.32
C VAL A 239 -6.33 16.53 -15.92
N THR A 240 -6.99 15.39 -15.75
CA THR A 240 -7.38 14.87 -14.43
C THR A 240 -6.71 13.52 -14.23
N LEU A 241 -5.99 13.37 -13.12
CA LEU A 241 -5.41 12.11 -12.68
C LEU A 241 -6.34 11.51 -11.64
N THR A 242 -6.81 10.28 -11.88
CA THR A 242 -7.74 9.58 -10.98
C THR A 242 -7.09 8.28 -10.52
N VAL A 243 -6.97 8.10 -9.21
CA VAL A 243 -6.53 6.86 -8.59
C VAL A 243 -7.76 6.03 -8.24
N GLU A 244 -7.85 4.85 -8.82
CA GLU A 244 -8.92 3.89 -8.54
C GLU A 244 -8.52 3.01 -7.37
N LYS A 245 -9.39 2.95 -6.37
CA LYS A 245 -9.17 2.13 -5.18
C LYS A 245 -9.17 0.65 -5.55
N LEU A 246 -8.20 -0.10 -4.99
CA LEU A 246 -8.18 -1.56 -5.13
C LEU A 246 -9.38 -2.19 -4.41
N PRO A 247 -9.99 -3.24 -4.98
CA PRO A 247 -10.87 -4.10 -4.22
C PRO A 247 -10.06 -4.87 -3.16
N VAL A 248 -10.73 -5.47 -2.19
CA VAL A 248 -10.07 -6.25 -1.12
C VAL A 248 -10.47 -7.72 -1.24
N ALA A 249 -9.49 -8.59 -1.41
CA ALA A 249 -9.65 -10.03 -1.30
C ALA A 249 -9.41 -10.46 0.15
N ASN A 250 -10.47 -10.46 0.99
CA ASN A 250 -10.30 -10.77 2.40
C ASN A 250 -9.76 -12.19 2.62
N PRO A 251 -8.87 -12.37 3.61
CA PRO A 251 -8.34 -13.69 3.92
C PRO A 251 -9.44 -14.64 4.39
N ILE A 252 -9.36 -15.88 3.94
CA ILE A 252 -10.29 -16.97 4.28
C ILE A 252 -9.56 -17.96 5.19
N THR A 253 -10.24 -18.40 6.25
CA THR A 253 -9.75 -19.48 7.11
C THR A 253 -9.58 -20.76 6.29
N ASP A 254 -8.49 -21.49 6.52
CA ASP A 254 -8.22 -22.74 5.83
C ASP A 254 -9.39 -23.73 6.06
N TYR A 255 -9.86 -24.37 4.99
CA TYR A 255 -10.78 -25.49 5.05
C TYR A 255 -9.98 -26.76 5.38
N LYS A 256 -10.30 -27.38 6.52
CA LYS A 256 -9.55 -28.52 6.99
C LYS A 256 -10.49 -29.59 7.53
N GLU A 257 -10.48 -30.74 6.88
CA GLU A 257 -11.34 -31.88 7.23
C GLU A 257 -10.56 -33.21 7.17
N CYS A 258 -11.13 -34.23 7.81
CA CYS A 258 -10.69 -35.61 7.65
C CYS A 258 -11.18 -36.15 6.34
N ASP A 259 -10.36 -36.96 5.70
CA ASP A 259 -10.83 -37.80 4.61
C ASP A 259 -11.97 -38.73 5.10
N GLU A 260 -12.73 -39.23 4.17
CA GLU A 260 -13.70 -40.28 4.47
C GLU A 260 -12.97 -41.62 4.69
N ILE A 261 -13.71 -42.67 5.12
CA ILE A 261 -13.15 -44.01 5.33
C ILE A 261 -12.45 -44.56 4.11
N SER A 262 -12.78 -44.06 2.91
CA SER A 262 -12.13 -44.41 1.65
C SER A 262 -10.65 -44.09 1.59
N ASN A 263 -10.20 -43.06 2.33
CA ASN A 263 -8.85 -42.51 2.35
C ASN A 263 -8.28 -42.31 0.93
N ASP A 264 -9.11 -41.81 -0.02
CA ASP A 264 -8.70 -41.54 -1.40
C ASP A 264 -8.09 -40.14 -1.59
N GLY A 265 -8.03 -39.37 -0.51
CA GLY A 265 -7.47 -38.03 -0.44
C GLY A 265 -8.42 -36.96 -0.97
N ILE A 266 -9.73 -37.26 -1.15
CA ILE A 266 -10.75 -36.34 -1.64
C ILE A 266 -11.80 -36.12 -0.56
N PHE A 267 -12.12 -34.85 -0.32
CA PHE A 267 -13.22 -34.48 0.58
C PHE A 267 -14.11 -33.42 -0.06
N THR A 268 -15.40 -33.44 0.27
CA THR A 268 -16.37 -32.46 -0.22
C THR A 268 -16.62 -31.39 0.83
N PHE A 269 -15.95 -30.24 0.65
CA PHE A 269 -16.06 -29.09 1.57
C PHE A 269 -17.34 -28.30 1.33
N ASN A 270 -17.97 -27.83 2.41
CA ASN A 270 -19.03 -26.85 2.33
C ASN A 270 -18.42 -25.45 2.15
N THR A 271 -18.59 -24.87 0.98
CA THR A 271 -18.04 -23.58 0.57
C THR A 271 -19.12 -22.52 0.31
N ALA A 272 -20.34 -22.74 0.83
CA ALA A 272 -21.49 -21.87 0.57
C ALA A 272 -21.29 -20.41 1.02
N THR A 273 -20.48 -20.16 2.04
CA THR A 273 -20.18 -18.80 2.56
C THR A 273 -18.92 -18.19 1.99
N LEU A 274 -18.09 -18.96 1.26
CA LEU A 274 -16.77 -18.55 0.80
C LEU A 274 -16.77 -17.19 0.12
N GLN A 275 -17.65 -16.98 -0.86
CA GLN A 275 -17.71 -15.72 -1.60
C GLN A 275 -18.18 -14.56 -0.73
N THR A 276 -19.09 -14.80 0.21
CA THR A 276 -19.57 -13.78 1.16
C THR A 276 -18.45 -13.35 2.10
N ASP A 277 -17.67 -14.32 2.62
CA ASP A 277 -16.55 -14.08 3.52
C ASP A 277 -15.39 -13.39 2.81
N LEU A 278 -15.14 -13.74 1.54
CA LEU A 278 -14.15 -13.11 0.68
C LEU A 278 -14.47 -11.63 0.41
N LEU A 279 -15.73 -11.32 0.13
CA LEU A 279 -16.14 -9.98 -0.29
C LEU A 279 -16.53 -9.06 0.86
N LYS A 280 -16.99 -9.58 2.00
CA LYS A 280 -17.52 -8.81 3.15
C LYS A 280 -18.44 -7.65 2.75
N GLY A 281 -19.30 -7.89 1.76
CA GLY A 281 -20.29 -6.92 1.31
C GLY A 281 -19.81 -5.90 0.28
N GLN A 282 -18.58 -6.03 -0.26
CA GLN A 282 -18.12 -5.20 -1.39
C GLN A 282 -19.07 -5.40 -2.60
N THR A 283 -19.37 -4.28 -3.27
CA THR A 283 -20.19 -4.22 -4.48
C THR A 283 -19.36 -3.78 -5.67
N ASN A 284 -19.86 -4.00 -6.89
CA ASN A 284 -19.18 -3.62 -8.12
C ASN A 284 -17.84 -4.34 -8.33
N VAL A 285 -17.75 -5.56 -7.85
CA VAL A 285 -16.60 -6.43 -8.02
C VAL A 285 -17.00 -7.77 -8.63
N ALA A 286 -16.13 -8.37 -9.40
CA ALA A 286 -16.22 -9.73 -9.89
C ALA A 286 -15.17 -10.60 -9.21
N VAL A 287 -15.48 -11.88 -8.96
CA VAL A 287 -14.54 -12.81 -8.40
C VAL A 287 -14.21 -13.90 -9.42
N THR A 288 -12.96 -14.22 -9.57
CA THR A 288 -12.48 -15.37 -10.35
C THR A 288 -11.61 -16.25 -9.48
N TYR A 289 -11.69 -17.57 -9.69
CA TYR A 289 -10.95 -18.55 -8.91
C TYR A 289 -10.04 -19.37 -9.83
N PHE A 290 -8.88 -19.76 -9.31
CA PHE A 290 -7.89 -20.54 -10.05
C PHE A 290 -7.33 -21.65 -9.15
N ASP A 291 -7.10 -22.82 -9.72
CA ASP A 291 -6.40 -23.92 -9.06
C ASP A 291 -4.90 -23.61 -8.90
N GLU A 292 -4.16 -24.52 -8.28
CA GLU A 292 -2.72 -24.41 -8.08
C GLU A 292 -1.91 -24.31 -9.39
N ASN A 293 -2.48 -24.76 -10.52
CA ASN A 293 -1.87 -24.69 -11.84
C ASN A 293 -2.32 -23.48 -12.65
N ASN A 294 -3.04 -22.51 -12.01
CA ASN A 294 -3.68 -21.35 -12.63
C ASN A 294 -4.78 -21.68 -13.67
N ASN A 295 -5.37 -22.88 -13.64
CA ASN A 295 -6.55 -23.16 -14.43
C ASN A 295 -7.78 -22.50 -13.79
N PRO A 296 -8.70 -21.94 -14.59
CA PRO A 296 -9.89 -21.29 -14.05
C PRO A 296 -10.83 -22.32 -13.40
N LEU A 297 -11.33 -21.96 -12.23
CA LEU A 297 -12.39 -22.68 -11.52
C LEU A 297 -13.74 -21.96 -11.73
N PRO A 298 -14.87 -22.60 -11.44
CA PRO A 298 -16.20 -22.00 -11.59
C PRO A 298 -16.35 -20.69 -10.80
N SER A 299 -17.01 -19.70 -11.39
CA SER A 299 -17.43 -18.47 -10.74
C SER A 299 -18.91 -18.21 -11.09
N PRO A 300 -19.84 -18.10 -10.10
CA PRO A 300 -19.60 -18.18 -8.66
C PRO A 300 -19.03 -19.55 -8.23
N PHE A 301 -18.33 -19.53 -7.10
CA PHE A 301 -17.74 -20.78 -6.56
C PHE A 301 -18.85 -21.73 -6.12
N PRO A 302 -18.76 -23.04 -6.36
CA PRO A 302 -19.81 -23.99 -5.98
C PRO A 302 -19.98 -24.02 -4.46
N SER A 303 -21.21 -24.25 -3.99
CA SER A 303 -21.50 -24.37 -2.56
C SER A 303 -20.93 -25.62 -1.89
N ASN A 304 -20.61 -26.64 -2.69
CA ASN A 304 -19.91 -27.85 -2.28
C ASN A 304 -18.76 -28.09 -3.27
N PHE A 305 -17.56 -28.20 -2.76
CA PHE A 305 -16.36 -28.37 -3.57
C PHE A 305 -15.59 -29.62 -3.19
N SER A 306 -15.65 -30.64 -4.07
CA SER A 306 -14.92 -31.89 -3.89
C SER A 306 -13.49 -31.74 -4.43
N THR A 307 -12.50 -31.91 -3.56
CA THR A 307 -11.12 -31.73 -3.93
C THR A 307 -10.15 -32.51 -3.04
N LYS A 308 -8.93 -32.71 -3.56
CA LYS A 308 -7.76 -33.09 -2.76
C LYS A 308 -7.21 -31.88 -2.02
N SER A 309 -6.25 -32.12 -1.13
CA SER A 309 -5.47 -31.03 -0.55
C SER A 309 -4.84 -30.19 -1.67
N GLN A 310 -5.22 -28.90 -1.73
CA GLN A 310 -4.67 -27.92 -2.66
C GLN A 310 -4.84 -26.49 -2.13
N THR A 311 -4.11 -25.57 -2.74
CA THR A 311 -4.31 -24.14 -2.54
C THR A 311 -4.88 -23.52 -3.80
N ILE A 312 -6.04 -22.90 -3.72
CA ILE A 312 -6.63 -22.12 -4.81
C ILE A 312 -6.37 -20.65 -4.61
N LYS A 313 -6.40 -19.88 -5.68
CA LYS A 313 -6.29 -18.44 -5.69
C LYS A 313 -7.65 -17.82 -6.01
N ALA A 314 -8.07 -16.83 -5.24
CA ALA A 314 -9.24 -16.02 -5.51
C ALA A 314 -8.77 -14.59 -5.87
N ARG A 315 -9.24 -14.08 -7.00
CA ARG A 315 -9.01 -12.71 -7.47
C ARG A 315 -10.33 -11.95 -7.43
N VAL A 316 -10.33 -10.85 -6.71
CA VAL A 316 -11.42 -9.88 -6.66
C VAL A 316 -11.06 -8.72 -7.59
N THR A 317 -11.89 -8.43 -8.57
CA THR A 317 -11.63 -7.45 -9.63
C THR A 317 -12.72 -6.38 -9.65
N ASN A 318 -12.34 -5.11 -9.73
CA ASN A 318 -13.26 -3.99 -9.90
C ASN A 318 -13.94 -4.05 -11.27
N THR A 319 -15.28 -3.80 -11.34
CA THR A 319 -16.05 -3.92 -12.59
C THR A 319 -16.50 -2.57 -13.17
N ILE A 320 -16.29 -1.46 -12.47
CA ILE A 320 -16.81 -0.14 -12.89
C ILE A 320 -15.78 0.65 -13.66
N THR A 321 -14.51 0.61 -13.28
CA THR A 321 -13.50 1.52 -13.78
C THR A 321 -12.61 0.86 -14.83
N ASN A 322 -12.50 1.54 -15.97
CA ASN A 322 -11.52 1.20 -17.00
C ASN A 322 -10.26 2.03 -16.75
N THR A 323 -9.19 1.40 -16.35
CA THR A 323 -7.87 2.04 -16.30
C THR A 323 -7.36 2.33 -17.71
N ASN A 324 -6.47 3.30 -17.85
CA ASN A 324 -5.92 3.70 -19.14
C ASN A 324 -5.14 2.60 -19.87
N ASN A 325 -4.63 1.59 -19.13
CA ASN A 325 -3.96 0.42 -19.69
C ASN A 325 -4.91 -0.75 -19.99
N GLY A 326 -6.21 -0.58 -19.75
CA GLY A 326 -7.24 -1.62 -19.96
C GLY A 326 -7.21 -2.77 -18.96
N ILE A 327 -6.37 -2.71 -17.93
CA ILE A 327 -6.28 -3.72 -16.87
C ILE A 327 -7.09 -3.23 -15.67
N PRO A 328 -8.19 -3.88 -15.29
CA PRO A 328 -8.97 -3.48 -14.14
C PRO A 328 -8.18 -3.73 -12.84
N CYS A 329 -8.42 -2.90 -11.84
CA CYS A 329 -7.83 -3.05 -10.51
C CYS A 329 -8.32 -4.32 -9.85
N TYR A 330 -7.42 -5.09 -9.25
CA TYR A 330 -7.74 -6.33 -8.56
C TYR A 330 -6.86 -6.53 -7.34
N ASP A 331 -7.33 -7.39 -6.44
CA ASP A 331 -6.58 -7.94 -5.32
C ASP A 331 -6.75 -9.46 -5.26
N GLU A 332 -5.79 -10.19 -4.66
CA GLU A 332 -5.75 -11.64 -4.64
C GLU A 332 -5.51 -12.17 -3.23
N THR A 333 -6.17 -13.29 -2.92
CA THR A 333 -5.89 -14.08 -1.72
C THR A 333 -5.83 -15.55 -2.06
N THR A 334 -5.25 -16.35 -1.16
CA THR A 334 -5.19 -17.80 -1.29
C THR A 334 -6.13 -18.48 -0.30
N ILE A 335 -6.72 -19.60 -0.72
CA ILE A 335 -7.63 -20.41 0.09
C ILE A 335 -7.08 -21.82 0.08
N LYS A 336 -6.82 -22.39 1.26
CA LYS A 336 -6.27 -23.73 1.40
C LYS A 336 -7.39 -24.71 1.73
N PHE A 337 -7.38 -25.82 1.01
CA PHE A 337 -8.15 -27.01 1.29
C PHE A 337 -7.19 -28.10 1.75
N ILE A 338 -7.43 -28.65 2.93
CA ILE A 338 -6.58 -29.64 3.58
C ILE A 338 -7.45 -30.86 3.90
N VAL A 339 -7.14 -31.97 3.28
CA VAL A 339 -7.74 -33.29 3.54
C VAL A 339 -6.70 -34.09 4.32
N ASP A 340 -6.97 -34.33 5.59
CA ASP A 340 -6.10 -35.12 6.46
C ASP A 340 -6.51 -36.59 6.41
N VAL A 341 -5.54 -37.50 6.47
CA VAL A 341 -5.77 -38.94 6.44
C VAL A 341 -6.65 -39.35 7.62
N HIS A 342 -7.74 -40.08 7.32
CA HIS A 342 -8.60 -40.67 8.33
C HIS A 342 -7.87 -41.87 8.98
N PRO A 343 -7.69 -41.93 10.31
CA PRO A 343 -7.08 -43.06 10.97
C PRO A 343 -7.98 -44.29 10.90
N VAL A 344 -7.40 -45.47 11.01
CA VAL A 344 -8.12 -46.74 11.11
C VAL A 344 -7.72 -47.43 12.41
N ALA A 345 -8.69 -47.71 13.29
CA ALA A 345 -8.48 -48.49 14.50
C ALA A 345 -8.77 -49.99 14.21
N ASN A 346 -7.75 -50.71 13.82
CA ASN A 346 -7.94 -52.11 13.44
C ASN A 346 -8.33 -52.96 14.65
N ALA A 347 -9.21 -53.96 14.44
CA ALA A 347 -9.61 -54.86 15.48
C ALA A 347 -8.43 -55.75 15.91
N VAL A 348 -8.27 -55.92 17.22
CA VAL A 348 -7.26 -56.81 17.80
C VAL A 348 -7.94 -57.92 18.58
N THR A 349 -7.56 -59.15 18.28
CA THR A 349 -8.08 -60.29 18.99
C THR A 349 -7.13 -60.64 20.15
N ILE A 350 -7.61 -60.51 21.37
CA ILE A 350 -6.90 -60.86 22.59
C ILE A 350 -7.45 -62.21 23.07
N PRO A 351 -6.64 -63.26 23.14
CA PRO A 351 -7.09 -64.56 23.65
C PRO A 351 -7.53 -64.47 25.09
N ALA A 352 -8.65 -65.12 25.43
CA ALA A 352 -9.06 -65.23 26.80
C ALA A 352 -8.00 -66.00 27.60
N ALA A 353 -7.68 -65.59 28.79
CA ALA A 353 -6.73 -66.18 29.68
C ALA A 353 -7.43 -66.76 30.94
N CYS A 354 -6.80 -67.69 31.62
CA CYS A 354 -7.25 -68.08 32.96
C CYS A 354 -6.66 -67.11 34.00
N ASP A 355 -7.32 -67.01 35.13
CA ASP A 355 -6.77 -66.39 36.35
C ASP A 355 -5.35 -66.94 36.60
N ASP A 356 -4.41 -66.06 36.88
CA ASP A 356 -3.02 -66.49 37.11
C ASP A 356 -2.60 -66.34 38.58
N ALA A 357 -1.44 -66.86 38.89
CA ALA A 357 -0.97 -66.83 40.30
C ALA A 357 -0.40 -65.48 40.77
N ASN A 358 -0.62 -64.42 40.03
CA ASN A 358 -0.04 -63.10 40.28
C ASN A 358 -1.11 -61.97 40.41
N PRO A 359 -1.41 -61.50 41.63
CA PRO A 359 -0.86 -61.86 42.91
C PRO A 359 -1.50 -63.10 43.55
N SER A 360 -2.63 -63.63 43.00
CA SER A 360 -3.34 -64.77 43.48
C SER A 360 -4.13 -65.46 42.37
N ASP A 361 -4.27 -66.77 42.42
CA ASP A 361 -5.03 -67.60 41.45
C ASP A 361 -6.56 -67.52 41.61
N THR A 362 -7.05 -66.63 42.48
CA THR A 362 -8.49 -66.43 42.78
C THR A 362 -8.93 -64.96 42.81
N ASP A 363 -8.10 -64.03 42.37
CA ASP A 363 -8.38 -62.61 42.38
C ASP A 363 -9.06 -62.07 41.12
N GLY A 364 -9.20 -62.94 40.12
CA GLY A 364 -9.83 -62.54 38.81
C GLY A 364 -8.96 -61.73 37.93
N LEU A 365 -7.64 -61.65 38.14
CA LEU A 365 -6.67 -60.91 37.36
C LEU A 365 -5.82 -61.84 36.49
N ASN A 366 -5.33 -61.30 35.36
CA ASN A 366 -4.31 -61.94 34.52
C ASN A 366 -3.34 -60.92 33.95
N ALA A 367 -2.10 -61.33 33.78
CA ALA A 367 -1.01 -60.56 33.20
C ALA A 367 -0.96 -60.74 31.67
N PHE A 368 -1.68 -59.93 30.92
CA PHE A 368 -1.73 -60.06 29.45
C PHE A 368 -0.48 -59.47 28.78
N ASP A 369 0.03 -60.18 27.77
CA ASP A 369 1.06 -59.62 26.85
C ASP A 369 0.43 -58.61 25.89
N THR A 370 0.84 -57.36 25.99
CA THR A 370 0.37 -56.26 25.18
C THR A 370 1.39 -55.80 24.12
N SER A 371 2.53 -56.48 24.03
CA SER A 371 3.68 -56.07 23.19
C SER A 371 3.35 -55.84 21.69
N THR A 372 2.31 -56.51 21.18
CA THR A 372 1.91 -56.41 19.77
C THR A 372 0.61 -55.65 19.55
N ILE A 373 -0.08 -55.23 20.59
CA ILE A 373 -1.42 -54.63 20.47
C ILE A 373 -1.36 -53.36 19.64
N GLU A 374 -0.45 -52.39 19.95
CA GLU A 374 -0.35 -51.13 19.22
C GLU A 374 0.02 -51.33 17.75
N SER A 375 0.92 -52.24 17.44
CA SER A 375 1.30 -52.56 16.06
C SER A 375 0.15 -53.18 15.26
N GLN A 376 -0.71 -54.00 15.90
CA GLN A 376 -1.92 -54.55 15.31
C GLN A 376 -3.00 -53.49 15.06
N LEU A 377 -3.24 -52.62 16.09
CA LEU A 377 -4.16 -51.49 15.95
C LEU A 377 -3.79 -50.60 14.79
N LEU A 378 -2.51 -50.27 14.65
CA LEU A 378 -2.01 -49.37 13.59
C LEU A 378 -1.89 -50.06 12.24
N ASN A 379 -1.63 -51.36 12.18
CA ASN A 379 -1.49 -52.17 10.94
C ASN A 379 -0.65 -51.45 9.87
N GLY A 380 0.51 -50.91 10.25
CA GLY A 380 1.42 -50.19 9.37
C GLY A 380 1.12 -48.71 9.13
N GLN A 381 0.06 -48.16 9.68
CA GLN A 381 -0.17 -46.70 9.67
C GLN A 381 0.96 -46.00 10.42
N THR A 382 1.45 -44.89 9.85
CA THR A 382 2.53 -44.08 10.44
C THR A 382 2.05 -42.69 10.82
N GLY A 383 2.63 -42.12 11.89
CA GLY A 383 2.32 -40.75 12.32
C GLY A 383 0.99 -40.60 13.07
N MET A 384 0.33 -41.71 13.41
CA MET A 384 -0.87 -41.72 14.25
C MET A 384 -0.49 -41.87 15.72
N VAL A 385 -1.38 -41.43 16.60
CA VAL A 385 -1.24 -41.55 18.08
C VAL A 385 -2.32 -42.47 18.59
N VAL A 386 -1.95 -43.46 19.40
CA VAL A 386 -2.89 -44.38 20.05
C VAL A 386 -3.10 -43.94 21.49
N ARG A 387 -4.35 -43.92 21.95
CA ARG A 387 -4.70 -43.72 23.37
C ARG A 387 -5.62 -44.82 23.83
N TYR A 388 -5.51 -45.14 25.14
CA TYR A 388 -6.28 -46.20 25.77
C TYR A 388 -7.08 -45.65 26.95
N PHE A 389 -8.29 -46.19 27.12
CA PHE A 389 -9.20 -45.82 28.22
C PHE A 389 -9.83 -47.09 28.80
N ASP A 390 -9.94 -47.15 30.14
CA ASP A 390 -10.64 -48.24 30.81
C ASP A 390 -12.15 -48.20 30.58
N ALA A 391 -12.89 -49.14 31.16
CA ALA A 391 -14.34 -49.23 31.08
C ALA A 391 -15.06 -47.99 31.66
N ASN A 392 -14.39 -47.18 32.48
CA ASN A 392 -14.91 -45.95 33.09
C ASN A 392 -14.45 -44.69 32.32
N ASN A 393 -13.82 -44.81 31.14
CA ASN A 393 -13.21 -43.74 30.39
C ASN A 393 -12.01 -43.06 31.08
N THR A 394 -11.37 -43.73 32.04
CA THR A 394 -10.14 -43.23 32.68
C THR A 394 -8.97 -43.48 31.72
N PRO A 395 -8.11 -42.49 31.44
CA PRO A 395 -6.96 -42.68 30.58
C PRO A 395 -5.99 -43.73 31.15
N LEU A 396 -5.57 -44.65 30.31
CA LEU A 396 -4.52 -45.62 30.57
C LEU A 396 -3.21 -45.18 29.90
N PRO A 397 -2.05 -45.71 30.35
CA PRO A 397 -0.79 -45.44 29.68
C PRO A 397 -0.81 -45.84 28.20
N SER A 398 -0.09 -45.07 27.35
CA SER A 398 0.10 -45.41 25.97
C SER A 398 1.63 -45.44 25.68
N PRO A 399 2.18 -46.58 25.21
CA PRO A 399 1.52 -47.88 25.06
C PRO A 399 1.01 -48.47 26.37
N LEU A 400 0.10 -49.47 26.28
CA LEU A 400 -0.33 -50.23 27.48
C LEU A 400 0.90 -50.87 28.14
N PRO A 401 0.93 -50.93 29.51
CA PRO A 401 2.00 -51.64 30.20
C PRO A 401 2.12 -53.09 29.73
N ASN A 402 3.32 -53.60 29.61
CA ASN A 402 3.54 -55.01 29.27
C ASN A 402 4.35 -55.71 30.38
N PRO A 403 3.75 -56.64 31.14
CA PRO A 403 2.37 -57.14 31.00
C PRO A 403 1.34 -56.09 31.52
N PHE A 404 0.10 -56.19 30.97
CA PHE A 404 -1.05 -55.43 31.48
C PHE A 404 -1.87 -56.34 32.42
N ILE A 405 -1.78 -56.07 33.72
CA ILE A 405 -2.50 -56.84 34.72
C ILE A 405 -3.91 -56.25 34.87
N THR A 406 -4.90 -57.07 34.53
CA THR A 406 -6.29 -56.59 34.57
C THR A 406 -7.28 -57.71 34.76
N ALA A 407 -8.47 -57.38 35.32
CA ALA A 407 -9.64 -58.26 35.32
C ALA A 407 -10.34 -58.23 33.94
N THR A 408 -11.38 -59.04 33.78
CA THR A 408 -12.24 -58.96 32.60
C THR A 408 -12.78 -57.56 32.43
N GLN A 409 -12.38 -56.90 31.31
CA GLN A 409 -12.87 -55.59 30.92
C GLN A 409 -12.69 -55.33 29.41
N ASN A 410 -13.41 -54.29 28.91
CA ASN A 410 -13.15 -53.75 27.62
C ASN A 410 -12.33 -52.44 27.78
N VAL A 411 -11.20 -52.38 27.11
CA VAL A 411 -10.39 -51.17 26.99
C VAL A 411 -10.70 -50.52 25.63
N ARG A 412 -11.13 -49.28 25.66
CA ARG A 412 -11.35 -48.50 24.44
C ARG A 412 -10.00 -47.97 23.93
N ALA A 413 -9.63 -48.29 22.72
CA ALA A 413 -8.44 -47.77 22.05
C ALA A 413 -8.88 -46.78 20.97
N THR A 414 -8.31 -45.55 20.98
CA THR A 414 -8.49 -44.57 19.94
C THR A 414 -7.20 -44.45 19.09
N VAL A 415 -7.34 -44.33 17.80
CA VAL A 415 -6.26 -43.97 16.86
C VAL A 415 -6.55 -42.56 16.33
N GLU A 416 -5.62 -41.64 16.55
CA GLU A 416 -5.81 -40.22 16.32
C GLU A 416 -4.77 -39.71 15.28
N ASN A 417 -5.20 -38.83 14.36
CA ASN A 417 -4.27 -38.08 13.51
C ASN A 417 -3.83 -36.81 14.26
N PRO A 418 -2.58 -36.67 14.69
CA PRO A 418 -2.14 -35.50 15.47
C PRO A 418 -2.14 -34.20 14.68
N LYS A 419 -2.20 -34.24 13.34
CA LYS A 419 -2.32 -33.05 12.49
C LYS A 419 -3.73 -32.48 12.48
N ASN A 420 -4.73 -33.35 12.73
CA ASN A 420 -6.13 -32.98 12.84
C ASN A 420 -6.81 -33.81 13.92
N THR A 421 -7.00 -33.22 15.08
CA THR A 421 -7.51 -33.91 16.28
C THR A 421 -8.99 -34.31 16.18
N THR A 422 -9.70 -33.90 15.13
CA THR A 422 -11.05 -34.38 14.84
C THR A 422 -11.04 -35.70 14.08
N CYS A 423 -9.88 -36.09 13.51
CA CYS A 423 -9.67 -37.36 12.83
C CYS A 423 -9.35 -38.45 13.84
N ILE A 424 -10.36 -39.12 14.34
CA ILE A 424 -10.26 -40.16 15.37
C ILE A 424 -11.11 -41.35 14.94
N GLU A 425 -10.57 -42.56 15.11
CA GLU A 425 -11.31 -43.81 15.01
C GLU A 425 -11.06 -44.65 16.27
N GLU A 426 -12.02 -45.48 16.65
CA GLU A 426 -11.92 -46.25 17.87
C GLU A 426 -12.28 -47.73 17.69
N THR A 427 -11.70 -48.57 18.57
CA THR A 427 -12.04 -49.99 18.67
C THR A 427 -12.00 -50.43 20.13
N LEU A 428 -12.60 -51.59 20.42
CA LEU A 428 -12.60 -52.19 21.76
C LEU A 428 -11.63 -53.36 21.81
N LEU A 429 -10.79 -53.35 22.83
CA LEU A 429 -9.90 -54.43 23.24
C LEU A 429 -10.56 -55.20 24.35
N SER A 430 -10.99 -56.42 24.09
CA SER A 430 -11.68 -57.26 25.10
C SER A 430 -10.68 -58.16 25.85
N PHE A 431 -10.45 -57.85 27.08
CA PHE A 431 -9.66 -58.66 28.01
C PHE A 431 -10.62 -59.54 28.79
N VAL A 432 -10.44 -60.88 28.71
CA VAL A 432 -11.30 -61.85 29.38
C VAL A 432 -10.46 -62.78 30.25
N VAL A 433 -10.75 -62.77 31.55
CA VAL A 433 -10.14 -63.65 32.54
C VAL A 433 -11.16 -64.69 32.99
N ASN A 434 -10.88 -65.92 32.74
CA ASN A 434 -11.71 -67.05 33.15
C ASN A 434 -11.27 -67.52 34.52
N PRO A 435 -12.19 -67.77 35.48
CA PRO A 435 -11.85 -68.30 36.75
C PRO A 435 -11.26 -69.72 36.60
N LEU A 436 -10.31 -70.06 37.48
CA LEU A 436 -9.81 -71.39 37.51
C LEU A 436 -10.89 -72.37 38.01
N PRO A 437 -10.89 -73.61 37.53
CA PRO A 437 -11.82 -74.61 38.08
C PRO A 437 -11.60 -74.79 39.59
N ASN A 438 -12.67 -74.68 40.34
CA ASN A 438 -12.60 -74.94 41.75
C ASN A 438 -12.63 -76.47 41.97
N ILE A 439 -11.48 -77.01 42.40
CA ILE A 439 -11.40 -78.38 42.77
C ILE A 439 -11.81 -78.46 44.26
N ASN A 440 -13.07 -78.75 44.46
CA ASN A 440 -13.58 -78.98 45.82
C ASN A 440 -13.19 -80.41 46.22
N LEU A 441 -12.03 -80.56 46.84
CA LEU A 441 -11.69 -81.80 47.55
C LEU A 441 -12.58 -81.86 48.79
N ASN A 442 -13.44 -82.83 48.86
CA ASN A 442 -14.25 -83.04 50.07
C ASN A 442 -13.37 -83.11 51.30
N THR A 443 -13.36 -82.04 52.05
CA THR A 443 -12.63 -81.89 53.31
C THR A 443 -13.57 -82.07 54.53
N ASP A 444 -14.44 -83.07 54.45
CA ASP A 444 -15.28 -83.38 55.63
C ASP A 444 -14.57 -84.11 56.73
N GLY A 445 -13.25 -84.33 56.63
CA GLY A 445 -12.38 -84.96 57.64
C GLY A 445 -12.63 -86.43 57.88
N SER A 446 -13.53 -87.04 57.08
CA SER A 446 -13.93 -88.43 57.24
C SER A 446 -13.34 -89.36 56.22
N GLU A 447 -12.52 -88.87 55.35
CA GLU A 447 -12.11 -89.66 54.19
C GLU A 447 -10.65 -89.60 53.80
N ASP A 448 -9.88 -90.14 54.73
CA ASP A 448 -8.66 -90.79 54.26
C ASP A 448 -9.05 -91.97 53.39
N THR A 449 -8.80 -91.89 52.11
CA THR A 449 -9.04 -93.06 51.24
C THR A 449 -8.05 -94.14 51.63
N LEU A 450 -8.51 -95.01 52.51
CA LEU A 450 -7.72 -96.17 52.92
C LEU A 450 -7.67 -97.15 51.73
N VAL A 451 -6.57 -97.20 51.08
CA VAL A 451 -6.32 -98.14 49.99
C VAL A 451 -5.48 -99.29 50.46
N CYS A 452 -6.01 -100.52 50.33
CA CYS A 452 -5.22 -101.70 50.59
C CYS A 452 -4.04 -101.80 49.63
N THR A 453 -2.86 -101.99 50.17
CA THR A 453 -1.59 -102.03 49.39
C THR A 453 -1.50 -103.18 48.33
N ASN A 454 -2.49 -104.08 48.37
CA ASN A 454 -2.55 -105.22 47.38
C ASN A 454 -3.48 -105.02 46.23
N LEU A 455 -4.08 -103.78 46.07
CA LEU A 455 -4.89 -103.39 44.87
C LEU A 455 -4.03 -102.77 43.78
N PRO A 456 -4.17 -103.22 42.51
CA PRO A 456 -3.32 -102.75 41.42
C PRO A 456 -3.67 -101.36 40.92
N THR A 457 -4.86 -100.88 41.22
CA THR A 457 -5.33 -99.56 40.83
C THR A 457 -6.38 -99.05 41.85
N PHE A 458 -6.38 -97.75 42.08
CA PHE A 458 -7.50 -97.08 42.76
C PHE A 458 -7.90 -95.88 41.89
N SER A 459 -9.12 -95.45 42.10
CA SER A 459 -9.61 -94.20 41.46
C SER A 459 -10.11 -93.25 42.57
N VAL A 460 -9.76 -92.01 42.41
CA VAL A 460 -10.28 -90.93 43.23
C VAL A 460 -11.23 -90.13 42.36
N GLN A 461 -12.43 -89.84 42.85
CA GLN A 461 -13.40 -89.00 42.15
C GLN A 461 -13.13 -87.55 42.61
N LEU A 462 -12.84 -86.69 41.62
CA LEU A 462 -12.74 -85.30 41.84
C LEU A 462 -14.10 -84.64 41.46
N ASN A 463 -14.69 -83.86 42.40
CA ASN A 463 -15.97 -83.17 42.18
C ASN A 463 -15.74 -81.76 41.70
#